data_f3ae592f3d9ef0177814fd33bc552363
#
_entry.id   f3ae592f3d9ef0177814fd33bc552363
#
_cell.length_a   1.000
_cell.length_b   1.000
_cell.length_c   1.000
_cell.angle_alpha   90.00
_cell.angle_beta   90.00
_cell.angle_gamma   90.00
#
_symmetry.space_group_name_H-M   'P 1'
#
loop_
_entity.id
_entity.type
_entity.pdbx_description
1 polymer ?
#
loop_
_entity_poly.entity_id
_entity_poly.type
_entity_poly.pdbx_seq_one_letter_code
_entity_poly.pdbx_strand_id
1 'polypeptide(L)' 'MKVTKHYAEDHVVLYVTEGDLKTCITLDSDQQMKRLGECLIDLYRTDSREVTIEPNKG' A
#
# COMPACT_ATOMS: atom_id res chain seq x y z
N MET A 1 7.48 -13.81 0.55
CA MET A 1 7.15 -12.45 1.01
C MET A 1 6.08 -12.51 2.10
N LYS A 2 6.25 -11.74 3.11
CA LYS A 2 5.28 -11.66 4.19
C LYS A 2 4.78 -10.22 4.32
N VAL A 3 3.48 -10.05 4.33
CA VAL A 3 2.85 -8.74 4.50
C VAL A 3 1.91 -8.82 5.70
N THR A 4 2.11 -7.93 6.64
CA THR A 4 1.25 -7.87 7.83
C THR A 4 0.68 -6.46 7.95
N LYS A 5 -0.49 -6.35 8.57
CA LYS A 5 -1.11 -5.06 8.83
C LYS A 5 -1.28 -4.85 10.31
N HIS A 6 -1.19 -3.61 10.71
CA HIS A 6 -1.37 -3.21 12.09
C HIS A 6 -2.25 -1.97 12.13
N TYR A 7 -3.37 -2.07 12.83
CA TYR A 7 -4.32 -0.95 12.95
C TYR A 7 -3.93 -0.09 14.15
N ALA A 8 -3.71 1.17 13.87
CA ALA A 8 -3.59 2.17 14.91
C ALA A 8 -4.88 2.99 14.96
N GLU A 9 -4.94 3.96 15.86
CA GLU A 9 -6.16 4.70 16.13
C GLU A 9 -6.67 5.47 14.90
N ASP A 10 -5.76 6.06 14.13
CA ASP A 10 -6.11 6.93 13.01
C ASP A 10 -5.41 6.54 11.69
N HIS A 11 -4.73 5.40 11.67
CA HIS A 11 -4.01 4.97 10.48
C HIS A 11 -3.78 3.46 10.49
N VAL A 12 -3.34 2.95 9.35
CA VAL A 12 -2.98 1.53 9.18
C VAL A 12 -1.53 1.47 8.73
N VAL A 13 -0.77 0.57 9.32
CA VAL A 13 0.62 0.37 8.95
C VAL A 13 0.77 -1.01 8.32
N LEU A 14 1.38 -1.05 7.14
CA LEU A 14 1.72 -2.29 6.47
C LEU A 14 3.21 -2.55 6.65
N TYR A 15 3.54 -3.76 7.06
CA TYR A 15 4.92 -4.21 7.15
C TYR A 15 5.15 -5.27 6.09
N VAL A 16 6.10 -5.02 5.21
CA VAL A 16 6.45 -5.94 4.13
C VAL A 16 7.86 -6.45 4.38
N THR A 17 8.02 -7.77 4.44
CA THR A 17 9.32 -8.38 4.63
C THR A 17 9.58 -9.39 3.52
N GLU A 18 10.79 -9.35 2.98
CA GLU A 18 11.26 -10.32 1.98
C GLU A 18 12.75 -10.50 2.17
N GLY A 19 13.16 -11.63 2.71
CA GLY A 19 14.55 -11.85 3.04
C GLY A 19 15.05 -10.79 4.01
N ASP A 20 16.04 -10.01 3.59
CA ASP A 20 16.60 -8.93 4.41
C ASP A 20 15.89 -7.60 4.21
N LEU A 21 14.95 -7.54 3.25
CA LEU A 21 14.21 -6.32 2.98
C LEU A 21 13.07 -6.17 3.96
N LYS A 22 12.97 -4.97 4.54
CA LYS A 22 11.86 -4.61 5.43
C LYS A 22 11.36 -3.25 5.02
N THR A 23 10.06 -3.17 4.74
CA THR A 23 9.43 -1.92 4.32
C THR A 23 8.21 -1.66 5.18
N CYS A 24 8.05 -0.41 5.55
CA CYS A 24 6.90 0.02 6.35
C CYS A 24 6.15 1.08 5.56
N ILE A 25 4.84 0.88 5.39
CA ILE A 25 3.98 1.80 4.66
C ILE A 25 2.85 2.23 5.57
N THR A 26 2.69 3.54 5.74
CA THR A 26 1.60 4.09 6.54
C THR A 26 0.49 4.60 5.63
N LEU A 27 -0.72 4.16 5.90
CA LEU A 27 -1.90 4.51 5.12
C LEU A 27 -2.97 5.12 6.04
N ASP A 28 -3.84 5.94 5.47
CA ASP A 28 -4.88 6.60 6.25
C ASP A 28 -6.02 5.65 6.65
N SER A 29 -6.31 4.67 5.81
CA SER A 29 -7.47 3.81 6.01
C SER A 29 -7.36 2.52 5.21
N ASP A 30 -8.29 1.60 5.47
CA ASP A 30 -8.42 0.37 4.70
C ASP A 30 -8.70 0.63 3.22
N GLN A 31 -9.45 1.69 2.92
CA GLN A 31 -9.72 2.07 1.53
C GLN A 31 -8.44 2.43 0.80
N GLN A 32 -7.54 3.13 1.47
CA GLN A 32 -6.27 3.49 0.88
C GLN A 32 -5.41 2.26 0.64
N MET A 33 -5.48 1.29 1.53
CA MET A 33 -4.78 0.01 1.35
C MET A 33 -5.28 -0.71 0.10
N LYS A 34 -6.60 -0.73 -0.10
CA LYS A 34 -7.20 -1.34 -1.29
C LYS A 34 -6.73 -0.63 -2.56
N ARG A 35 -6.73 0.71 -2.55
CA ARG A 35 -6.28 1.51 -3.69
C ARG A 35 -4.81 1.27 -4.01
N LEU A 36 -3.99 1.17 -2.98
CA LEU A 36 -2.57 0.87 -3.16
C LEU A 36 -2.40 -0.48 -3.87
N GLY A 37 -3.15 -1.49 -3.42
CA GLY A 37 -3.10 -2.80 -4.05
C GLY A 37 -3.49 -2.77 -5.51
N GLU A 38 -4.57 -2.05 -5.84
CA GLU A 38 -5.02 -1.89 -7.22
C GLU A 38 -3.97 -1.18 -8.08
N CYS A 39 -3.36 -0.13 -7.53
CA CYS A 39 -2.31 0.60 -8.24
C CYS A 39 -1.07 -0.23 -8.49
N LEU A 40 -0.70 -1.08 -7.54
CA LEU A 40 0.44 -1.98 -7.71
C LEU A 40 0.17 -3.00 -8.81
N ILE A 41 -1.06 -3.51 -8.88
CA ILE A 41 -1.46 -4.43 -9.95
C ILE A 41 -1.41 -3.72 -11.31
N ASP A 42 -1.90 -2.49 -11.37
CA ASP A 42 -1.87 -1.71 -12.60
C ASP A 42 -0.44 -1.45 -13.06
N LEU A 43 0.45 -1.07 -12.15
CA LEU A 43 1.86 -0.88 -12.47
C LEU A 43 2.49 -2.14 -13.05
N TYR A 44 2.13 -3.28 -12.51
CA TYR A 44 2.65 -4.55 -12.98
C TYR A 44 2.16 -4.87 -14.39
N ARG A 45 0.90 -4.53 -14.70
CA ARG A 45 0.26 -4.87 -15.97
C ARG A 45 0.57 -3.90 -17.10
N THR A 46 1.00 -2.70 -16.79
CA THR A 46 1.22 -1.66 -17.80
C THR A 46 2.69 -1.34 -17.96
N ASP A 47 3.02 -0.66 -19.05
CA ASP A 47 4.38 -0.15 -19.25
C ASP A 47 4.63 1.16 -18.50
N SER A 48 3.64 1.66 -17.80
CA SER A 48 3.75 2.88 -17.03
C SER A 48 4.71 2.67 -15.85
N ARG A 49 5.49 3.69 -15.58
CA ARG A 49 6.41 3.69 -14.43
C ARG A 49 5.83 4.43 -13.23
N GLU A 50 4.63 4.97 -13.39
CA GLU A 50 4.07 5.81 -12.37
C GLU A 50 2.55 5.68 -12.34
N VAL A 51 2.01 5.55 -11.15
CA VAL A 51 0.57 5.56 -10.91
C VAL A 51 0.33 6.53 -9.76
N THR A 52 -0.62 7.42 -9.95
CA THR A 52 -0.97 8.41 -8.93
C THR A 52 -2.22 7.95 -8.19
N ILE A 53 -2.12 7.93 -6.87
CA ILE A 53 -3.26 7.64 -5.99
C ILE A 53 -3.79 8.97 -5.48
N GLU A 54 -5.02 9.31 -5.85
CA GLU A 54 -5.63 10.54 -5.36
C GLU A 54 -6.11 10.37 -3.92
N PRO A 55 -5.96 11.42 -3.10
CA PRO A 55 -6.45 11.36 -1.72
C PRO A 55 -7.96 11.16 -1.71
N ASN A 56 -8.42 10.39 -0.74
CA ASN A 56 -9.84 10.16 -0.55
C ASN A 56 -10.43 11.38 0.15
N LYS A 57 -11.24 12.13 -0.57
CA LYS A 57 -11.95 13.28 -0.03
C LYS A 57 -13.34 12.84 0.44
N GLY A 58 -13.34 11.86 1.28
CA GLY A 58 -14.56 11.21 1.74
C GLY A 58 -15.51 12.05 2.53
#